data_cf1b0a2956f6334b5dcfda03cb3b6a5a
#
_entry.id   cf1b0a2956f6334b5dcfda03cb3b6a5a
#
_cell.length_a   1.000
_cell.length_b   1.000
_cell.length_c   1.000
_cell.angle_alpha   90.00
_cell.angle_beta   90.00
_cell.angle_gamma   90.00
#
_symmetry.space_group_name_H-M   'P 1'
#
loop_
_entity.id
_entity.type
_entity.pdbx_description
1 polymer ?
#
loop_
_entity_poly.entity_id
_entity_poly.type
_entity_poly.pdbx_seq_one_letter_code
_entity_poly.pdbx_strand_id
1 'polypeptide(L)'
;MEIGLIRVDSRLIHGQVITKWLNYSKANVIVVVDDELSKDSFMSEIYKASAPNGIIVEILSIDDFMKNTGTHKYNNKRLLILLKNIETVYELYLRQFKM
;
A
#
# COMPACT_ATOMS: atom_id res chain seq x y z
N MET A 1 -9.04 -3.69 10.43
CA MET A 1 -8.51 -3.21 9.13
C MET A 1 -9.66 -2.98 8.18
N GLU A 2 -9.73 -1.80 7.63
CA GLU A 2 -10.66 -1.52 6.55
C GLU A 2 -9.85 -1.23 5.29
N ILE A 3 -10.30 -1.74 4.14
CA ILE A 3 -9.68 -1.44 2.87
C ILE A 3 -10.52 -0.37 2.18
N GLY A 4 -9.96 0.84 2.06
CA GLY A 4 -10.65 1.95 1.42
C GLY A 4 -10.59 1.85 -0.11
N LEU A 5 -9.46 1.41 -0.64
CA LEU A 5 -9.24 1.29 -2.07
C LEU A 5 -8.01 0.43 -2.33
N ILE A 6 -8.07 -0.35 -3.39
CA ILE A 6 -6.92 -1.09 -3.93
C ILE A 6 -6.72 -0.62 -5.36
N ARG A 7 -5.50 -0.17 -5.70
CA ARG A 7 -5.19 0.31 -7.04
C ARG A 7 -3.91 -0.31 -7.56
N VAL A 8 -3.92 -0.62 -8.85
CA VAL A 8 -2.72 -1.05 -9.58
C VAL A 8 -2.27 0.13 -10.43
N ASP A 9 -1.09 0.65 -10.14
CA ASP A 9 -0.52 1.78 -10.87
C ASP A 9 0.99 1.67 -10.80
N SER A 10 1.63 1.52 -11.96
CA SER A 10 3.09 1.35 -12.02
C SER A 10 3.87 2.52 -11.42
N ARG A 11 3.24 3.68 -11.29
CA ARG A 11 3.87 4.88 -10.72
C ARG A 11 3.72 4.97 -9.20
N LEU A 12 2.85 4.14 -8.62
CA LEU A 12 2.58 4.09 -7.18
C LEU A 12 2.20 5.47 -6.62
N ILE A 13 3.00 6.01 -5.67
CA ILE A 13 2.72 7.31 -5.08
C ILE A 13 3.31 8.39 -5.98
N HIS A 14 2.45 9.23 -6.58
CA HIS A 14 2.93 10.27 -7.47
C HIS A 14 1.97 11.46 -7.52
N GLY A 15 2.53 12.65 -7.34
CA GLY A 15 1.87 13.93 -7.57
C GLY A 15 0.52 14.08 -6.87
N GLN A 16 -0.35 14.85 -7.50
CA GLN A 16 -1.67 15.14 -6.93
C GLN A 16 -2.65 13.97 -7.04
N VAL A 17 -2.31 12.96 -7.84
CA VAL A 17 -3.17 11.79 -8.01
C VAL A 17 -3.34 11.06 -6.68
N ILE A 18 -2.28 10.97 -5.88
CA ILE A 18 -2.36 10.31 -4.58
C ILE A 18 -3.32 11.04 -3.64
N THR A 19 -3.34 12.36 -3.68
CA THR A 19 -4.27 13.14 -2.86
C THR A 19 -5.72 12.82 -3.24
N LYS A 20 -6.01 12.70 -4.53
CA LYS A 20 -7.33 12.32 -5.01
C LYS A 20 -7.76 10.95 -4.48
N TRP A 21 -6.85 9.96 -4.54
CA TRP A 21 -7.18 8.62 -4.07
C TRP A 21 -7.32 8.55 -2.57
N LEU A 22 -6.54 9.34 -1.83
CA LEU A 22 -6.69 9.43 -0.38
C LEU A 22 -8.05 10.04 -0.01
N ASN A 23 -8.46 11.09 -0.70
CA ASN A 23 -9.78 11.71 -0.45
C ASN A 23 -10.92 10.76 -0.77
N TYR A 24 -10.81 10.03 -1.88
CA TYR A 24 -11.82 9.06 -2.28
C TYR A 24 -11.92 7.91 -1.28
N SER A 25 -10.79 7.34 -0.90
CA SER A 25 -10.73 6.15 -0.05
C SER A 25 -10.95 6.45 1.43
N LYS A 26 -10.75 7.70 1.85
CA LYS A 26 -10.73 8.10 3.26
C LYS A 26 -9.66 7.35 4.06
N ALA A 27 -8.60 6.91 3.40
CA ALA A 27 -7.53 6.15 4.04
C ALA A 27 -6.62 7.05 4.86
N ASN A 28 -6.06 6.49 5.91
CA ASN A 28 -5.04 7.16 6.72
C ASN A 28 -3.68 6.49 6.61
N VAL A 29 -3.62 5.32 5.97
CA VAL A 29 -2.38 4.59 5.74
C VAL A 29 -2.33 4.18 4.27
N ILE A 30 -1.20 4.44 3.63
CA ILE A 30 -0.90 3.92 2.30
C ILE A 30 0.02 2.72 2.48
N VAL A 31 -0.37 1.57 1.94
CA VAL A 31 0.48 0.39 1.94
C VAL A 31 0.81 0.05 0.51
N VAL A 32 2.09 0.11 0.18
CA VAL A 32 2.61 -0.33 -1.11
C VAL A 32 3.11 -1.76 -0.95
N VAL A 33 2.56 -2.68 -1.72
CA VAL A 33 2.94 -4.08 -1.67
C VAL A 33 3.73 -4.42 -2.93
N ASP A 34 5.04 -4.57 -2.76
CA ASP A 34 5.93 -4.87 -3.88
C ASP A 34 7.24 -5.44 -3.34
N ASP A 35 7.56 -6.68 -3.74
CA ASP A 35 8.73 -7.38 -3.23
C ASP A 35 10.04 -6.68 -3.58
N GLU A 36 10.16 -6.21 -4.81
CA GLU A 36 11.41 -5.54 -5.24
C GLU A 36 11.59 -4.21 -4.54
N LEU A 37 10.54 -3.40 -4.52
CA LEU A 37 10.59 -2.07 -3.91
C LEU A 37 10.85 -2.16 -2.41
N SER A 38 10.33 -3.17 -1.74
CA SER A 38 10.53 -3.35 -0.30
C SER A 38 12.00 -3.56 0.06
N LYS A 39 12.81 -4.01 -0.89
CA LYS A 39 14.26 -4.22 -0.71
C LYS A 39 15.08 -3.01 -1.12
N ASP A 40 14.47 -2.02 -1.74
CA ASP A 40 15.14 -0.82 -2.24
C ASP A 40 14.92 0.32 -1.25
N SER A 41 15.86 0.48 -0.32
CA SER A 41 15.71 1.48 0.74
C SER A 41 15.71 2.91 0.20
N PHE A 42 16.45 3.17 -0.86
CA PHE A 42 16.50 4.50 -1.46
C PHE A 42 15.15 4.88 -2.07
N MET A 43 14.60 4.03 -2.92
CA MET A 43 13.31 4.31 -3.55
C MET A 43 12.19 4.31 -2.52
N SER A 44 12.25 3.45 -1.51
CA SER A 44 11.25 3.43 -0.44
C SER A 44 11.20 4.77 0.28
N GLU A 45 12.35 5.37 0.59
CA GLU A 45 12.37 6.68 1.24
C GLU A 45 11.82 7.78 0.34
N ILE A 46 12.08 7.70 -0.97
CA ILE A 46 11.53 8.66 -1.93
C ILE A 46 10.00 8.58 -1.94
N TYR A 47 9.44 7.38 -1.99
CA TYR A 47 7.99 7.22 -1.98
C TYR A 47 7.37 7.69 -0.67
N LYS A 48 7.99 7.37 0.46
CA LYS A 48 7.50 7.85 1.77
C LYS A 48 7.48 9.37 1.85
N ALA A 49 8.52 10.02 1.30
CA ALA A 49 8.61 11.47 1.29
C ALA A 49 7.59 12.13 0.36
N SER A 50 7.05 11.38 -0.60
CA SER A 50 6.08 11.90 -1.57
C SER A 50 4.66 11.96 -1.05
N ALA A 51 4.39 11.36 0.10
CA ALA A 51 3.03 11.32 0.65
C ALA A 51 2.69 12.64 1.33
N PRO A 52 1.40 13.01 1.36
CA PRO A 52 0.96 14.19 2.10
C PRO A 52 1.25 14.07 3.59
N ASN A 53 1.39 15.22 4.25
CA ASN A 53 1.62 15.25 5.69
C ASN A 53 0.50 14.53 6.45
N GLY A 54 0.88 13.81 7.48
CA GLY A 54 -0.08 13.11 8.33
C GLY A 54 -0.49 11.74 7.82
N ILE A 55 -0.03 11.34 6.63
CA ILE A 55 -0.34 10.02 6.07
C ILE A 55 0.85 9.09 6.32
N ILE A 56 0.57 7.94 6.91
CA ILE A 56 1.58 6.91 7.13
C ILE A 56 1.73 6.12 5.83
N VAL A 57 2.99 5.90 5.40
CA VAL A 57 3.30 5.11 4.23
C VAL A 57 4.15 3.92 4.64
N GLU A 58 3.71 2.74 4.23
CA GLU A 58 4.47 1.51 4.41
C GLU A 58 4.75 0.89 3.06
N ILE A 59 5.97 0.38 2.88
CA ILE A 59 6.36 -0.33 1.66
C ILE A 59 6.81 -1.72 2.10
N LEU A 60 6.04 -2.72 1.71
CA LEU A 60 6.17 -4.07 2.24
C LEU A 60 6.28 -5.09 1.12
N SER A 61 6.97 -6.18 1.42
CA SER A 61 6.89 -7.38 0.60
C SER A 61 5.50 -8.01 0.76
N ILE A 62 5.16 -8.90 -0.15
CA ILE A 62 3.91 -9.67 -0.05
C ILE A 62 3.88 -10.43 1.27
N ASP A 63 5.00 -11.09 1.64
CA ASP A 63 5.08 -11.85 2.88
C ASP A 63 4.82 -10.99 4.10
N ASP A 64 5.48 -9.83 4.19
CA ASP A 64 5.34 -8.96 5.34
C ASP A 64 3.94 -8.35 5.42
N PHE A 65 3.37 -7.99 4.27
CA PHE A 65 2.00 -7.49 4.24
C PHE A 65 1.02 -8.53 4.76
N MET A 66 1.13 -9.78 4.30
CA MET A 66 0.24 -10.86 4.74
C MET A 66 0.40 -11.12 6.24
N LYS A 67 1.63 -11.08 6.76
CA LYS A 67 1.85 -11.21 8.20
C LYS A 67 1.16 -10.08 8.97
N ASN A 68 1.31 -8.86 8.50
CA ASN A 68 0.72 -7.69 9.17
C ASN A 68 -0.80 -7.76 9.21
N THR A 69 -1.44 -8.26 8.15
CA THR A 69 -2.91 -8.40 8.13
C THR A 69 -3.42 -9.43 9.13
N GLY A 70 -2.57 -10.37 9.53
CA GLY A 70 -2.91 -11.36 10.53
C GLY A 70 -2.70 -10.90 11.97
N THR A 71 -2.25 -9.67 12.16
CA THR A 71 -1.99 -9.10 13.49
C THR A 71 -2.97 -7.97 13.78
N HIS A 72 -2.76 -7.27 14.91
CA HIS A 72 -3.56 -6.11 15.28
C HIS A 72 -3.00 -4.80 14.71
N LYS A 73 -1.98 -4.86 13.86
CA LYS A 73 -1.28 -3.68 13.36
C LYS A 73 -2.22 -2.68 12.69
N TYR A 74 -3.20 -3.16 11.95
CA TYR A 74 -4.11 -2.30 11.19
C TYR A 74 -5.46 -2.10 11.86
N ASN A 75 -5.58 -2.42 13.15
CA ASN A 75 -6.82 -2.17 13.88
C ASN A 75 -7.12 -0.67 13.87
N ASN A 76 -8.37 -0.34 13.55
CA ASN A 76 -8.84 1.05 13.44
C ASN A 76 -8.13 1.85 12.35
N LYS A 77 -7.52 1.16 11.38
CA LYS A 77 -6.87 1.79 10.23
C LYS A 77 -7.65 1.54 8.96
N ARG A 78 -7.67 2.53 8.09
CA ARG A 78 -8.26 2.39 6.76
C ARG A 78 -7.15 2.53 5.73
N LEU A 79 -7.00 1.53 4.88
CA LEU A 79 -5.85 1.40 4.00
C LEU A 79 -6.16 1.79 2.57
N LEU A 80 -5.21 2.48 1.95
CA LEU A 80 -5.10 2.57 0.50
C LEU A 80 -3.96 1.63 0.10
N ILE A 81 -4.29 0.57 -0.61
CA ILE A 81 -3.30 -0.43 -1.02
C ILE A 81 -2.92 -0.17 -2.46
N LEU A 82 -1.63 0.04 -2.70
CA LEU A 82 -1.09 0.30 -4.02
C LEU A 82 -0.19 -0.86 -4.44
N LEU A 83 -0.37 -1.27 -5.69
CA LEU A 83 0.40 -2.36 -6.28
C LEU A 83 0.95 -1.87 -7.61
N LYS A 84 2.17 -2.25 -7.91
CA LYS A 84 2.85 -1.80 -9.12
C LYS A 84 2.36 -2.51 -10.37
N ASN A 85 1.91 -3.76 -10.22
CA ASN A 85 1.54 -4.59 -11.35
C ASN A 85 0.45 -5.59 -10.96
N ILE A 86 -0.16 -6.20 -11.99
CA ILE A 86 -1.25 -7.14 -11.78
C ILE A 86 -0.75 -8.49 -11.23
N GLU A 87 0.51 -8.82 -11.45
CA GLU A 87 1.10 -10.06 -10.95
C GLU A 87 1.07 -10.10 -9.42
N THR A 88 1.32 -8.96 -8.77
CA THR A 88 1.25 -8.88 -7.31
C THR A 88 -0.19 -9.08 -6.82
N VAL A 89 -1.17 -8.55 -7.55
CA VAL A 89 -2.59 -8.78 -7.22
C VAL A 89 -2.89 -10.27 -7.27
N TYR A 90 -2.43 -10.94 -8.32
CA TYR A 90 -2.65 -12.37 -8.49
C TYR A 90 -2.02 -13.17 -7.35
N GLU A 91 -0.79 -12.81 -6.93
CA GLU A 91 -0.13 -13.46 -5.80
C GLU A 91 -0.94 -13.30 -4.52
N LEU A 92 -1.46 -12.11 -4.24
CA LEU A 92 -2.30 -11.89 -3.08
C LEU A 92 -3.56 -12.74 -3.14
N TYR A 93 -4.16 -12.86 -4.31
CA TYR A 93 -5.33 -13.71 -4.50
C TYR A 93 -5.01 -15.17 -4.19
N LEU A 94 -3.88 -15.67 -4.70
CA LEU A 94 -3.44 -17.04 -4.45
C LEU A 94 -3.19 -17.31 -2.96
N ARG A 95 -2.77 -16.29 -2.22
CA ARG A 95 -2.55 -16.39 -0.77
C ARG A 95 -3.83 -16.15 0.03
N GLN A 96 -4.96 -16.09 -0.66
CA GLN A 96 -6.28 -15.94 -0.06
C GLN A 96 -6.48 -14.60 0.69
N PHE A 97 -5.79 -13.55 0.25
CA PHE A 97 -6.07 -12.22 0.74
C PHE A 97 -7.45 -11.79 0.23
N LYS A 98 -8.33 -11.41 1.14
CA LYS A 98 -9.70 -11.01 0.80
C LYS A 98 -9.73 -9.54 0.42
N MET A 99 -9.87 -9.27 -0.85
CA MET A 99 -9.92 -7.91 -1.40
C MET A 99 -11.34 -7.38 -1.51
#